data_05afe7f6a67d274eac4afe01daadf60e
#
_entry.id   05afe7f6a67d274eac4afe01daadf60e
#
_cell.length_a   1.000
_cell.length_b   1.000
_cell.length_c   1.000
_cell.angle_alpha   90.00
_cell.angle_beta   90.00
_cell.angle_gamma   90.00
#
_symmetry.space_group_name_H-M   'P 1'
#
loop_
_entity.id
_entity.type
_entity.pdbx_description
1 polymer ?
#
loop_
_entity_poly.entity_id
_entity_poly.type
_entity_poly.pdbx_seq_one_letter_code
_entity_poly.pdbx_strand_id
1 'polypeptide(L)'
;MLTRLSIAEFLGCLIKHIEEKTGLPCYDNPVNKTSPLYSVQITKTEPQDTKTMYVDRYDVWIHCISEPTETQSTAPVLELVQKLEEAMTVDVVIPQHFQLLRQVYGGLQTLKVDESNEGHAVLSFSFSICYGFRCK
;
A
#
# COMPACT_ATOMS: atom_id res chain seq x y z
N MET A 1 -12.83 23.43 -12.37
CA MET A 1 -12.43 22.04 -12.70
C MET A 1 -11.94 21.35 -11.44
N LEU A 2 -12.41 20.15 -11.18
CA LEU A 2 -11.93 19.35 -10.05
C LEU A 2 -10.68 18.58 -10.47
N THR A 3 -9.72 18.51 -9.54
CA THR A 3 -8.47 17.79 -9.76
C THR A 3 -8.44 16.55 -8.88
N ARG A 4 -8.31 15.38 -9.50
CA ARG A 4 -8.13 14.13 -8.77
C ARG A 4 -6.75 14.07 -8.15
N LEU A 5 -6.63 13.33 -7.05
CA LEU A 5 -5.32 12.94 -6.55
C LEU A 5 -4.69 11.98 -7.57
N SER A 6 -3.56 12.35 -8.15
CA SER A 6 -2.92 11.51 -9.15
C SER A 6 -2.41 10.20 -8.52
N ILE A 7 -2.31 9.14 -9.32
CA ILE A 7 -1.78 7.86 -8.87
C ILE A 7 -0.34 8.04 -8.37
N ALA A 8 0.45 8.85 -9.07
CA ALA A 8 1.85 9.10 -8.67
C ALA A 8 1.94 9.77 -7.30
N GLU A 9 1.10 10.78 -7.04
CA GLU A 9 1.08 11.45 -5.74
C GLU A 9 0.61 10.51 -4.63
N PHE A 10 -0.43 9.71 -4.90
CA PHE A 10 -0.93 8.75 -3.94
C PHE A 10 0.13 7.70 -3.59
N LEU A 11 0.81 7.14 -4.58
CA LEU A 11 1.91 6.20 -4.34
C LEU A 11 3.02 6.82 -3.51
N GLY A 12 3.37 8.08 -3.80
CA GLY A 12 4.37 8.81 -3.02
C GLY A 12 3.98 8.94 -1.56
N CYS A 13 2.72 9.28 -1.29
CA CYS A 13 2.19 9.36 0.08
C CYS A 13 2.22 7.99 0.79
N LEU A 14 1.84 6.94 0.08
CA LEU A 14 1.81 5.59 0.62
C LEU A 14 3.22 5.07 0.92
N ILE A 15 4.16 5.26 -0.01
CA ILE A 15 5.56 4.88 0.17
C ILE A 15 6.15 5.59 1.40
N LYS A 16 5.93 6.89 1.50
CA LYS A 16 6.42 7.68 2.64
C LYS A 16 5.85 7.16 3.96
N HIS A 17 4.55 6.87 3.98
CA HIS A 17 3.89 6.32 5.18
C HIS A 17 4.53 5.00 5.61
N ILE A 18 4.71 4.08 4.66
CA ILE A 18 5.29 2.76 4.94
C ILE A 18 6.72 2.91 5.45
N GLU A 19 7.55 3.72 4.80
CA GLU A 19 8.93 3.92 5.22
C GLU A 19 9.04 4.55 6.60
N GLU A 20 8.21 5.54 6.90
CA GLU A 20 8.22 6.21 8.20
C GLU A 20 7.73 5.30 9.33
N LYS A 21 6.71 4.48 9.07
CA LYS A 21 6.08 3.67 10.11
C LYS A 21 6.77 2.34 10.33
N THR A 22 7.38 1.75 9.31
CA THR A 22 8.05 0.46 9.42
C THR A 22 9.57 0.58 9.59
N GLY A 23 10.15 1.70 9.18
CA GLY A 23 11.60 1.89 9.17
C GLY A 23 12.33 1.13 8.08
N LEU A 24 11.61 0.53 7.12
CA LEU A 24 12.18 -0.25 6.04
C LEU A 24 11.91 0.42 4.69
N PRO A 25 12.78 0.19 3.68
CA PRO A 25 12.58 0.81 2.37
C PRO A 25 11.33 0.29 1.67
N CYS A 26 10.68 1.17 0.94
CA CYS A 26 9.49 0.87 0.15
C CYS A 26 9.63 1.47 -1.24
N TYR A 27 9.34 0.68 -2.28
CA TYR A 27 9.53 1.07 -3.67
C TYR A 27 8.26 0.82 -4.48
N ASP A 28 8.12 1.54 -5.59
CA ASP A 28 7.12 1.22 -6.61
C ASP A 28 7.65 0.17 -7.61
N ASN A 29 8.98 0.08 -7.75
CA ASN A 29 9.64 -0.91 -8.58
C ASN A 29 10.85 -1.48 -7.83
N PRO A 30 10.79 -2.74 -7.36
CA PRO A 30 11.86 -3.32 -6.55
C PRO A 30 13.02 -3.91 -7.35
N VAL A 31 13.05 -3.74 -8.67
CA VAL A 31 14.12 -4.32 -9.51
C VAL A 31 15.49 -3.78 -9.08
N ASN A 32 16.45 -4.67 -8.86
CA ASN A 32 17.81 -4.36 -8.41
C ASN A 32 17.88 -3.74 -7.00
N LYS A 33 16.85 -3.95 -6.19
CA LYS A 33 16.85 -3.49 -4.79
C LYS A 33 17.15 -4.66 -3.86
N THR A 34 17.75 -4.33 -2.72
CA THR A 34 18.16 -5.32 -1.72
C THR A 34 17.07 -5.52 -0.68
N SER A 35 16.68 -6.79 -0.45
CA SER A 35 15.75 -7.14 0.63
C SER A 35 16.42 -6.97 2.01
N PRO A 36 15.67 -6.72 3.11
CA PRO A 36 14.21 -6.67 3.17
C PRO A 36 13.64 -5.38 2.61
N LEU A 37 12.48 -5.44 2.00
CA LEU A 37 11.83 -4.26 1.44
C LEU A 37 10.32 -4.48 1.31
N TYR A 38 9.61 -3.37 1.08
CA TYR A 38 8.22 -3.38 0.65
C TYR A 38 8.14 -2.82 -0.77
N SER A 39 7.15 -3.27 -1.51
CA SER A 39 6.86 -2.75 -2.85
C SER A 39 5.37 -2.52 -2.99
N VAL A 40 4.97 -1.35 -3.49
CA VAL A 40 3.57 -0.99 -3.67
C VAL A 40 3.18 -1.10 -5.14
N GLN A 41 1.98 -1.62 -5.37
CA GLN A 41 1.44 -1.82 -6.72
C GLN A 41 -0.02 -1.41 -6.72
N ILE A 42 -0.39 -0.47 -7.61
CA ILE A 42 -1.81 -0.17 -7.85
C ILE A 42 -2.38 -1.27 -8.72
N THR A 43 -3.42 -1.94 -8.25
CA THR A 43 -4.08 -3.01 -9.00
C THR A 43 -5.32 -2.53 -9.73
N LYS A 44 -5.99 -1.51 -9.19
CA LYS A 44 -7.22 -0.99 -9.78
C LYS A 44 -7.52 0.40 -9.21
N THR A 45 -8.09 1.24 -10.04
CA THR A 45 -8.73 2.47 -9.59
C THR A 45 -10.17 2.45 -10.08
N GLU A 46 -11.09 2.96 -9.26
CA GLU A 46 -12.51 2.92 -9.59
C GLU A 46 -13.21 4.17 -9.04
N PRO A 47 -13.95 4.91 -9.87
CA PRO A 47 -14.80 5.98 -9.37
C PRO A 47 -15.90 5.42 -8.46
N GLN A 48 -16.09 6.04 -7.32
CA GLN A 48 -17.13 5.65 -6.36
C GLN A 48 -17.91 6.89 -5.88
N ASP A 49 -18.30 7.73 -6.82
CA ASP A 49 -19.00 8.96 -6.52
C ASP A 49 -20.30 8.70 -5.75
N THR A 50 -20.59 9.60 -4.82
CA THR A 50 -21.86 9.61 -4.09
C THR A 50 -22.71 10.77 -4.58
N LYS A 51 -23.89 10.97 -3.98
CA LYS A 51 -24.76 12.10 -4.31
C LYS A 51 -24.10 13.44 -4.00
N THR A 52 -23.18 13.46 -3.02
CA THR A 52 -22.61 14.71 -2.49
C THR A 52 -21.10 14.83 -2.68
N MET A 53 -20.43 13.75 -3.08
CA MET A 53 -18.96 13.72 -3.17
C MET A 53 -18.49 13.04 -4.44
N TYR A 54 -17.37 13.55 -4.97
CA TYR A 54 -16.58 12.83 -5.98
C TYR A 54 -15.52 12.02 -5.26
N VAL A 55 -15.56 10.70 -5.46
CA VAL A 55 -14.70 9.75 -4.75
C VAL A 55 -14.03 8.81 -5.73
N ASP A 56 -12.73 8.63 -5.56
CA ASP A 56 -11.98 7.56 -6.24
C ASP A 56 -11.53 6.53 -5.23
N ARG A 57 -11.65 5.25 -5.57
CA ARG A 57 -11.09 4.16 -4.78
C ARG A 57 -9.82 3.66 -5.46
N TYR A 58 -8.77 3.55 -4.67
CA TYR A 58 -7.49 2.96 -5.10
C TYR A 58 -7.33 1.61 -4.43
N ASP A 59 -7.21 0.55 -5.22
CA ASP A 59 -6.90 -0.78 -4.73
C ASP A 59 -5.41 -1.03 -4.92
N VAL A 60 -4.76 -1.49 -3.87
CA VAL A 60 -3.30 -1.60 -3.81
C VAL A 60 -2.91 -2.98 -3.29
N TRP A 61 -1.89 -3.56 -3.90
CA TRP A 61 -1.15 -4.67 -3.30
C TRP A 61 0.17 -4.14 -2.77
N ILE A 62 0.49 -4.56 -1.55
CA ILE A 62 1.80 -4.26 -0.95
C ILE A 62 2.53 -5.57 -0.78
N HIS A 63 3.66 -5.68 -1.48
CA HIS A 63 4.52 -6.85 -1.43
C HIS A 63 5.52 -6.68 -0.29
N CYS A 64 5.66 -7.73 0.53
CA CYS A 64 6.66 -7.80 1.59
C CYS A 64 7.70 -8.83 1.15
N ILE A 65 8.95 -8.43 1.02
CA ILE A 65 10.03 -9.30 0.58
C ILE A 65 11.10 -9.33 1.67
N SER A 66 11.28 -10.50 2.30
CA SER A 66 12.24 -10.68 3.38
C SER A 66 13.59 -11.13 2.86
N GLU A 67 14.60 -11.06 3.72
CA GLU A 67 15.93 -11.55 3.41
C GLU A 67 15.90 -13.05 3.15
N PRO A 68 16.81 -13.57 2.26
CA PRO A 68 16.93 -15.00 2.04
C PRO A 68 17.30 -15.74 3.34
N THR A 69 16.74 -16.93 3.52
CA THR A 69 17.07 -17.80 4.65
C THR A 69 17.49 -19.17 4.13
N GLU A 70 18.44 -19.81 4.82
CA GLU A 70 18.90 -21.16 4.46
C GLU A 70 17.82 -22.20 4.72
N THR A 71 16.94 -21.95 5.67
CA THR A 71 15.90 -22.90 6.10
C THR A 71 14.60 -22.75 5.32
N GLN A 72 14.51 -21.79 4.39
CA GLN A 72 13.26 -21.45 3.68
C GLN A 72 12.10 -21.16 4.62
N SER A 73 12.41 -20.62 5.79
CA SER A 73 11.39 -20.26 6.79
C SER A 73 10.58 -19.05 6.33
N THR A 74 9.28 -19.04 6.67
CA THR A 74 8.42 -17.87 6.44
C THR A 74 8.45 -16.88 7.60
N ALA A 75 9.15 -17.19 8.70
CA ALA A 75 9.18 -16.32 9.87
C ALA A 75 9.65 -14.90 9.57
N PRO A 76 10.74 -14.65 8.80
CA PRO A 76 11.14 -13.29 8.49
C PRO A 76 10.11 -12.49 7.72
N VAL A 77 9.43 -13.08 6.73
CA VAL A 77 8.42 -12.34 5.96
C VAL A 77 7.18 -12.11 6.80
N LEU A 78 6.83 -13.00 7.71
CA LEU A 78 5.70 -12.78 8.62
C LEU A 78 5.95 -11.63 9.59
N GLU A 79 7.20 -11.39 9.97
CA GLU A 79 7.57 -10.20 10.75
C GLU A 79 7.34 -8.92 9.94
N LEU A 80 7.69 -8.93 8.65
CA LEU A 80 7.42 -7.80 7.77
C LEU A 80 5.92 -7.56 7.60
N VAL A 81 5.15 -8.64 7.48
CA VAL A 81 3.68 -8.56 7.40
C VAL A 81 3.12 -7.90 8.66
N GLN A 82 3.58 -8.30 9.83
CA GLN A 82 3.10 -7.74 11.09
C GLN A 82 3.43 -6.26 11.19
N LYS A 83 4.65 -5.85 10.85
CA LYS A 83 5.04 -4.44 10.84
C LYS A 83 4.17 -3.61 9.91
N LEU A 84 3.87 -4.14 8.73
CA LEU A 84 3.01 -3.46 7.76
C LEU A 84 1.58 -3.36 8.28
N GLU A 85 1.04 -4.43 8.84
CA GLU A 85 -0.31 -4.41 9.41
C GLU A 85 -0.43 -3.36 10.51
N GLU A 86 0.57 -3.27 11.38
CA GLU A 86 0.59 -2.24 12.43
C GLU A 86 0.71 -0.83 11.84
N ALA A 87 1.57 -0.63 10.85
CA ALA A 87 1.75 0.66 10.18
C ALA A 87 0.45 1.13 9.52
N MET A 88 -0.33 0.21 8.98
CA MET A 88 -1.56 0.53 8.25
C MET A 88 -2.79 0.65 9.16
N THR A 89 -2.62 0.56 10.47
CA THR A 89 -3.67 0.95 11.42
C THR A 89 -3.79 2.47 11.55
N VAL A 90 -2.78 3.19 11.08
CA VAL A 90 -2.75 4.65 11.05
C VAL A 90 -3.06 5.11 9.63
N ASP A 91 -3.92 6.10 9.48
CA ASP A 91 -4.31 6.61 8.17
C ASP A 91 -3.13 7.24 7.43
N VAL A 92 -3.03 6.95 6.13
CA VAL A 92 -2.04 7.56 5.26
C VAL A 92 -2.33 9.05 5.14
N VAL A 93 -1.29 9.88 5.27
CA VAL A 93 -1.41 11.33 5.12
C VAL A 93 -1.37 11.68 3.63
N ILE A 94 -2.42 12.36 3.16
CA ILE A 94 -2.55 12.81 1.78
C ILE A 94 -2.64 14.34 1.74
N PRO A 95 -2.46 14.99 0.57
CA PRO A 95 -2.53 16.46 0.50
C PRO A 95 -3.85 17.01 1.04
N GLN A 96 -3.80 18.21 1.65
CA GLN A 96 -4.90 18.78 2.44
C GLN A 96 -6.23 18.97 1.72
N HIS A 97 -6.21 19.19 0.43
CA HIS A 97 -7.46 19.41 -0.33
C HIS A 97 -8.13 18.10 -0.77
N PHE A 98 -7.57 16.97 -0.37
CA PHE A 98 -8.17 15.65 -0.53
C PHE A 98 -8.52 15.10 0.84
N GLN A 99 -9.53 14.25 0.90
CA GLN A 99 -9.96 13.64 2.16
C GLN A 99 -9.97 12.13 2.03
N LEU A 100 -9.21 11.46 2.90
CA LEU A 100 -9.25 10.01 3.01
C LEU A 100 -10.51 9.62 3.77
N LEU A 101 -11.45 8.98 3.09
CA LEU A 101 -12.72 8.55 3.68
C LEU A 101 -12.62 7.18 4.33
N ARG A 102 -11.90 6.26 3.70
CA ARG A 102 -11.74 4.88 4.20
C ARG A 102 -10.38 4.35 3.81
N GLN A 103 -9.80 3.61 4.74
CA GLN A 103 -8.59 2.84 4.54
C GLN A 103 -8.88 1.43 5.06
N VAL A 104 -8.97 0.47 4.16
CA VAL A 104 -9.46 -0.87 4.48
C VAL A 104 -8.39 -1.91 4.16
N TYR A 105 -8.11 -2.77 5.13
CA TYR A 105 -7.21 -3.91 4.94
C TYR A 105 -8.01 -5.08 4.35
N GLY A 106 -7.57 -5.59 3.21
CA GLY A 106 -8.22 -6.71 2.53
C GLY A 106 -7.62 -8.07 2.86
N GLY A 107 -6.56 -8.11 3.65
CA GLY A 107 -5.94 -9.35 4.11
C GLY A 107 -4.75 -9.82 3.30
N LEU A 108 -4.16 -10.91 3.76
CA LEU A 108 -3.06 -11.59 3.10
C LEU A 108 -3.56 -12.31 1.85
N GLN A 109 -2.96 -12.02 0.71
CA GLN A 109 -3.33 -12.62 -0.58
C GLN A 109 -2.46 -13.82 -0.92
N THR A 110 -1.15 -13.70 -0.69
CA THR A 110 -0.17 -14.71 -1.06
C THR A 110 0.93 -14.75 -0.01
N LEU A 111 1.41 -15.96 0.29
CA LEU A 111 2.58 -16.18 1.14
C LEU A 111 3.38 -17.32 0.54
N LYS A 112 4.65 -17.07 0.21
CA LYS A 112 5.53 -18.09 -0.37
C LYS A 112 6.99 -17.76 -0.08
N VAL A 113 7.87 -18.75 -0.28
CA VAL A 113 9.31 -18.55 -0.33
C VAL A 113 9.71 -18.80 -1.80
N ASP A 114 10.40 -17.86 -2.41
CA ASP A 114 10.75 -17.94 -3.83
C ASP A 114 12.04 -18.74 -4.06
N GLU A 115 12.49 -18.81 -5.32
CA GLU A 115 13.68 -19.58 -5.71
C GLU A 115 14.97 -19.03 -5.08
N SER A 116 15.00 -17.73 -4.75
CA SER A 116 16.15 -17.11 -4.08
C SER A 116 16.10 -17.27 -2.56
N ASN A 117 15.17 -18.05 -2.03
CA ASN A 117 14.91 -18.25 -0.60
C ASN A 117 14.43 -16.98 0.12
N GLU A 118 14.03 -15.96 -0.62
CA GLU A 118 13.37 -14.79 -0.04
C GLU A 118 11.91 -15.11 0.24
N GLY A 119 11.42 -14.74 1.42
CA GLY A 119 10.01 -14.82 1.71
C GLY A 119 9.27 -13.69 0.98
N HIS A 120 8.10 -14.01 0.43
CA HIS A 120 7.30 -13.07 -0.32
C HIS A 120 5.84 -13.17 0.13
N ALA A 121 5.30 -12.08 0.63
CA ALA A 121 3.90 -11.98 1.02
C ALA A 121 3.26 -10.79 0.31
N VAL A 122 1.99 -10.90 -0.02
CA VAL A 122 1.22 -9.83 -0.65
C VAL A 122 0.00 -9.53 0.21
N LEU A 123 -0.15 -8.27 0.60
CA LEU A 123 -1.30 -7.78 1.35
C LEU A 123 -2.09 -6.82 0.47
N SER A 124 -3.42 -6.88 0.57
CA SER A 124 -4.27 -5.97 -0.19
C SER A 124 -4.87 -4.88 0.71
N PHE A 125 -4.97 -3.68 0.16
CA PHE A 125 -5.56 -2.52 0.82
C PHE A 125 -6.42 -1.75 -0.17
N SER A 126 -7.41 -1.05 0.35
CA SER A 126 -8.30 -0.20 -0.43
C SER A 126 -8.38 1.17 0.23
N PHE A 127 -8.30 2.23 -0.58
CA PHE A 127 -8.35 3.60 -0.10
C PHE A 127 -9.42 4.35 -0.88
N SER A 128 -10.38 4.95 -0.18
CA SER A 128 -11.41 5.78 -0.80
C SER A 128 -11.11 7.24 -0.48
N ILE A 129 -10.93 8.06 -1.51
CA ILE A 129 -10.45 9.43 -1.40
C ILE A 129 -11.43 10.36 -2.08
N CYS A 130 -11.95 11.33 -1.30
CA CYS A 130 -12.79 12.40 -1.82
C CYS A 130 -11.90 13.50 -2.40
N TYR A 131 -12.18 13.89 -3.64
CA TYR A 131 -11.43 14.98 -4.28
C TYR A 131 -12.32 16.20 -4.59
N GLY A 132 -13.55 16.19 -4.18
CA GLY A 132 -14.43 17.35 -4.32
C GLY A 132 -15.87 17.03 -3.93
N PHE A 133 -16.66 18.09 -3.79
CA PHE A 133 -18.06 17.96 -3.42
C PHE A 133 -18.93 18.32 -4.60
N ARG A 134 -20.04 17.60 -4.72
CA ARG A 134 -21.05 17.88 -5.74
C ARG A 134 -22.01 18.92 -5.21
N CYS A 135 -21.98 20.09 -5.79
CA CYS A 135 -22.93 21.15 -5.47
C CYS A 135 -24.18 21.01 -6.34
N LYS A 136 -25.33 21.14 -5.72
CA LYS A 136 -26.58 21.21 -6.45
C LYS A 136 -27.23 22.56 -6.28
#